data_25ccf317b6760df270039c344129c3f8
#
_entry.id   25ccf317b6760df270039c344129c3f8
#
_cell.length_a   1.000
_cell.length_b   1.000
_cell.length_c   1.000
_cell.angle_alpha   90.00
_cell.angle_beta   90.00
_cell.angle_gamma   90.00
#
_symmetry.space_group_name_H-M   'P 1'
#
loop_
_entity.id
_entity.type
_entity.pdbx_description
1 polymer ?
#
loop_
_entity_poly.entity_id
_entity_poly.type
_entity_poly.pdbx_seq_one_letter_code
_entity_poly.pdbx_strand_id
1 'polypeptide(L)'
;DMLITPNIQVGLGLPFKTDLIVRYIPTTSSKNTNIDLMGVGIKHNILQHFGPVDKIPLIDLSLLIAYSNYSIDYEFQKTSNLPGVGQRAIMEMNNYTAKVISSVDLKLITFYASIGYSKGVSNLSVLGYYDLSYNVAGTSEVIVFNVVDPLAVEWEKESLSGNAGISFNLPGIKLFADYTIQDYNSLTVGASIGIR
;
A
#
# COMPACT_ATOMS: atom_id res chain seq x y z
N ASP A 1 -2.23 14.32 11.39
CA ASP A 1 -0.89 14.19 10.82
C ASP A 1 -1.01 13.63 9.42
N MET A 2 -0.25 14.17 8.49
CA MET A 2 -0.23 13.74 7.08
C MET A 2 0.99 12.85 6.86
N LEU A 3 0.77 11.62 6.36
CA LEU A 3 1.85 10.72 5.96
C LEU A 3 2.11 10.89 4.46
N ILE A 4 3.33 11.16 4.07
CA ILE A 4 3.76 11.29 2.67
C ILE A 4 4.63 10.08 2.33
N THR A 5 4.18 9.28 1.35
CA THR A 5 4.92 8.10 0.88
C THR A 5 5.22 8.23 -0.61
N PRO A 6 6.50 8.40 -1.00
CA PRO A 6 6.87 8.35 -2.41
C PRO A 6 6.74 6.91 -2.94
N ASN A 7 6.23 6.75 -4.17
CA ASN A 7 6.18 5.44 -4.81
C ASN A 7 6.64 5.52 -6.27
N ILE A 8 7.21 4.42 -6.74
CA ILE A 8 7.61 4.22 -8.14
C ILE A 8 6.75 3.10 -8.72
N GLN A 9 6.19 3.34 -9.90
CA GLN A 9 5.40 2.35 -10.59
C GLN A 9 5.85 2.23 -12.03
N VAL A 10 5.99 1.00 -12.50
CA VAL A 10 6.31 0.68 -13.89
C VAL A 10 5.16 -0.12 -14.47
N GLY A 11 4.70 0.27 -15.66
CA GLY A 11 3.68 -0.44 -16.42
C GLY A 11 4.23 -0.94 -17.75
N LEU A 12 3.94 -2.19 -18.09
CA LEU A 12 4.26 -2.81 -19.36
C LEU A 12 2.98 -3.19 -20.09
N GLY A 13 2.74 -2.56 -21.25
CA GLY A 13 1.62 -2.91 -22.11
C GLY A 13 1.84 -4.24 -22.81
N LEU A 14 0.89 -5.16 -22.68
CA LEU A 14 0.85 -6.48 -23.30
C LEU A 14 -0.22 -6.51 -24.40
N PRO A 15 -0.24 -7.53 -25.27
CA PRO A 15 -1.33 -7.77 -26.21
C PRO A 15 -2.71 -7.81 -25.51
N PHE A 16 -3.76 -7.62 -26.31
CA PHE A 16 -5.16 -7.66 -25.84
C PHE A 16 -5.52 -6.58 -24.80
N LYS A 17 -4.96 -5.35 -24.96
CA LYS A 17 -5.22 -4.21 -24.08
C LYS A 17 -5.04 -4.58 -22.59
N THR A 18 -3.95 -5.29 -22.30
CA THR A 18 -3.59 -5.74 -20.95
C THR A 18 -2.32 -5.01 -20.52
N ASP A 19 -2.26 -4.56 -19.27
CA ASP A 19 -1.09 -3.93 -18.67
C ASP A 19 -0.61 -4.76 -17.49
N LEU A 20 0.68 -5.07 -17.45
CA LEU A 20 1.35 -5.57 -16.26
C LEU A 20 1.91 -4.36 -15.48
N ILE A 21 1.64 -4.31 -14.20
CA ILE A 21 2.03 -3.20 -13.33
C ILE A 21 2.91 -3.74 -12.21
N VAL A 22 4.03 -3.09 -11.98
CA VAL A 22 4.90 -3.33 -10.82
C VAL A 22 5.02 -2.02 -10.06
N ARG A 23 4.79 -2.05 -8.76
CA ARG A 23 4.92 -0.92 -7.83
C ARG A 23 5.99 -1.23 -6.81
N TYR A 24 6.79 -0.24 -6.53
CA TYR A 24 7.85 -0.35 -5.54
C TYR A 24 7.97 0.95 -4.74
N ILE A 25 8.00 0.83 -3.42
CA ILE A 25 8.44 1.90 -2.53
C ILE A 25 9.80 1.45 -2.01
N PRO A 26 10.89 2.15 -2.36
CA PRO A 26 12.21 1.82 -1.83
C PRO A 26 12.20 1.99 -0.32
N THR A 27 12.94 1.14 0.37
CA THR A 27 13.08 1.21 1.82
C THR A 27 13.41 2.62 2.25
N THR A 28 12.43 3.26 2.87
CA THR A 28 12.56 4.61 3.39
C THR A 28 12.82 4.52 4.87
N SER A 29 14.05 4.84 5.25
CA SER A 29 14.46 4.85 6.66
C SER A 29 14.24 6.25 7.24
N SER A 30 13.44 6.33 8.29
CA SER A 30 13.27 7.55 9.07
C SER A 30 13.50 7.24 10.53
N LYS A 31 14.58 7.77 11.10
CA LYS A 31 15.03 7.48 12.48
C LYS A 31 15.16 5.96 12.70
N ASN A 32 14.18 5.36 13.37
CA ASN A 32 14.17 3.95 13.76
C ASN A 32 13.13 3.13 12.98
N THR A 33 12.55 3.69 11.93
CA THR A 33 11.49 3.04 11.14
C THR A 33 11.97 2.81 9.72
N ASN A 34 11.88 1.57 9.25
CA ASN A 34 12.06 1.19 7.86
C ASN A 34 10.71 0.81 7.27
N ILE A 35 10.37 1.37 6.13
CA ILE A 35 9.13 1.07 5.40
C ILE A 35 9.51 0.68 3.98
N ASP A 36 8.99 -0.43 3.52
CA ASP A 36 9.09 -0.86 2.12
C ASP A 36 7.77 -1.43 1.61
N LEU A 37 7.62 -1.40 0.30
CA LEU A 37 6.48 -1.97 -0.38
C LEU A 37 6.90 -2.54 -1.72
N MET A 38 6.39 -3.72 -2.01
CA MET A 38 6.42 -4.30 -3.36
C MET A 38 5.02 -4.73 -3.75
N GLY A 39 4.64 -4.43 -4.99
CA GLY A 39 3.33 -4.81 -5.52
C GLY A 39 3.39 -5.17 -6.99
N VAL A 40 2.52 -6.07 -7.40
CA VAL A 40 2.31 -6.46 -8.79
C VAL A 40 0.82 -6.44 -9.10
N GLY A 41 0.47 -6.10 -10.33
CA GLY A 41 -0.92 -6.08 -10.75
C GLY A 41 -1.07 -6.30 -12.26
N ILE A 42 -2.23 -6.77 -12.64
CA ILE A 42 -2.65 -6.92 -14.03
C ILE A 42 -3.91 -6.08 -14.22
N LYS A 43 -3.87 -5.16 -15.17
CA LYS A 43 -5.03 -4.38 -15.61
C LYS A 43 -5.42 -4.83 -17.01
N HIS A 44 -6.66 -5.23 -17.19
CA HIS A 44 -7.18 -5.70 -18.47
C HIS A 44 -8.40 -4.88 -18.88
N ASN A 45 -8.40 -4.38 -20.13
CA ASN A 45 -9.54 -3.69 -20.68
C ASN A 45 -10.65 -4.69 -20.98
N ILE A 46 -11.72 -4.63 -20.20
CA ILE A 46 -12.87 -5.53 -20.36
C ILE A 46 -13.89 -5.00 -21.40
N LEU A 47 -13.86 -3.70 -21.71
CA LEU A 47 -14.77 -3.10 -22.67
C LEU A 47 -14.64 -3.73 -24.06
N GLN A 48 -13.44 -4.17 -24.44
CA GLN A 48 -13.19 -4.84 -25.74
C GLN A 48 -14.04 -6.11 -25.97
N HIS A 49 -14.61 -6.70 -24.91
CA HIS A 49 -15.44 -7.90 -25.00
C HIS A 49 -16.94 -7.59 -25.15
N PHE A 50 -17.34 -6.29 -25.03
CA PHE A 50 -18.75 -5.87 -25.09
C PHE A 50 -19.22 -5.40 -26.48
N GLY A 51 -18.61 -5.88 -27.56
CA GLY A 51 -19.07 -5.71 -28.94
C GLY A 51 -19.21 -4.23 -29.37
N PRO A 52 -20.43 -3.71 -29.64
CA PRO A 52 -20.57 -2.36 -30.20
C PRO A 52 -20.13 -1.23 -29.25
N VAL A 53 -20.06 -1.48 -27.95
CA VAL A 53 -19.64 -0.49 -26.93
C VAL A 53 -18.14 -0.20 -27.01
N ASP A 54 -17.31 -1.15 -27.47
CA ASP A 54 -15.87 -0.94 -27.71
C ASP A 54 -15.60 0.14 -28.81
N LYS A 55 -16.64 0.47 -29.60
CA LYS A 55 -16.53 1.47 -30.66
C LYS A 55 -16.69 2.92 -30.15
N ILE A 56 -16.97 3.13 -28.86
CA ILE A 56 -17.02 4.46 -28.27
C ILE A 56 -15.58 4.88 -27.92
N PRO A 57 -14.95 5.75 -28.74
CA PRO A 57 -13.49 5.98 -28.65
C PRO A 57 -13.05 6.75 -27.40
N LEU A 58 -13.99 7.25 -26.60
CA LEU A 58 -13.70 8.10 -25.44
C LEU A 58 -13.80 7.35 -24.12
N ILE A 59 -14.43 6.17 -24.10
CA ILE A 59 -14.71 5.45 -22.86
C ILE A 59 -13.86 4.19 -22.78
N ASP A 60 -13.29 3.95 -21.62
CA ASP A 60 -12.57 2.73 -21.29
C ASP A 60 -13.15 2.10 -19.99
N LEU A 61 -13.19 0.79 -19.95
CA LEU A 61 -13.57 0.03 -18.76
C LEU A 61 -12.56 -1.10 -18.57
N SER A 62 -11.90 -1.09 -17.44
CA SER A 62 -10.82 -2.03 -17.13
C SER A 62 -11.03 -2.70 -15.78
N LEU A 63 -10.61 -3.95 -15.68
CA LEU A 63 -10.47 -4.70 -14.43
C LEU A 63 -9.01 -4.71 -14.02
N LEU A 64 -8.72 -4.36 -12.76
CA LEU A 64 -7.42 -4.47 -12.14
C LEU A 64 -7.47 -5.51 -11.04
N ILE A 65 -6.54 -6.46 -11.08
CA ILE A 65 -6.25 -7.37 -9.97
C ILE A 65 -4.80 -7.12 -9.56
N ALA A 66 -4.57 -6.90 -8.27
CA ALA A 66 -3.25 -6.58 -7.76
C ALA A 66 -2.99 -7.26 -6.42
N TYR A 67 -1.72 -7.54 -6.19
CA TYR A 67 -1.17 -7.99 -4.91
C TYR A 67 -0.08 -7.03 -4.49
N SER A 68 -0.03 -6.70 -3.21
CA SER A 68 1.07 -5.93 -2.63
C SER A 68 1.41 -6.41 -1.22
N ASN A 69 2.69 -6.41 -0.95
CA ASN A 69 3.26 -6.67 0.36
C ASN A 69 3.85 -5.37 0.90
N TYR A 70 3.51 -5.04 2.14
CA TYR A 70 4.05 -3.93 2.92
C TYR A 70 4.82 -4.49 4.09
N SER A 71 5.98 -3.93 4.39
CA SER A 71 6.74 -4.23 5.58
C SER A 71 7.11 -2.94 6.31
N ILE A 72 6.90 -2.93 7.60
CA ILE A 72 7.29 -1.84 8.50
C ILE A 72 8.08 -2.47 9.63
N ASP A 73 9.35 -2.09 9.74
CA ASP A 73 10.23 -2.50 10.83
C ASP A 73 10.55 -1.27 11.69
N TYR A 74 10.22 -1.34 12.95
CA TYR A 74 10.47 -0.28 13.95
C TYR A 74 11.39 -0.80 15.05
N GLU A 75 12.58 -0.24 15.13
CA GLU A 75 13.53 -0.52 16.20
C GLU A 75 13.24 0.37 17.42
N PHE A 76 13.03 -0.26 18.58
CA PHE A 76 12.84 0.49 19.82
C PHE A 76 14.17 1.12 20.26
N GLN A 77 14.12 2.39 20.63
CA GLN A 77 15.29 3.04 21.22
C GLN A 77 15.55 2.45 22.60
N LYS A 78 16.82 2.14 22.87
CA LYS A 78 17.24 1.74 24.21
C LYS A 78 16.93 2.85 25.22
N THR A 79 15.92 2.64 26.01
CA THR A 79 15.50 3.55 27.10
C THR A 79 15.65 2.82 28.42
N SER A 80 16.06 3.52 29.47
CA SER A 80 16.20 2.95 30.80
C SER A 80 14.91 2.32 31.37
N ASN A 81 13.76 2.68 30.80
CA ASN A 81 12.46 2.18 31.22
C ASN A 81 12.04 0.85 30.52
N LEU A 82 12.80 0.42 29.50
CA LEU A 82 12.55 -0.82 28.78
C LEU A 82 13.89 -1.53 28.51
N PRO A 83 14.52 -2.10 29.54
CA PRO A 83 15.78 -2.80 29.39
C PRO A 83 15.61 -4.06 28.54
N GLY A 84 16.60 -4.34 27.69
CA GLY A 84 16.59 -5.50 26.81
C GLY A 84 17.52 -5.34 25.59
N VAL A 85 17.47 -6.30 24.69
CA VAL A 85 18.34 -6.34 23.50
C VAL A 85 17.57 -6.74 22.26
N GLY A 86 17.82 -6.05 21.15
CA GLY A 86 17.24 -6.37 19.84
C GLY A 86 15.74 -6.17 19.75
N GLN A 87 15.21 -5.25 20.54
CA GLN A 87 13.80 -4.95 20.62
C GLN A 87 13.31 -4.24 19.36
N ARG A 88 12.35 -4.85 18.65
CA ARG A 88 11.76 -4.29 17.44
C ARG A 88 10.32 -4.77 17.25
N ALA A 89 9.53 -3.97 16.54
CA ALA A 89 8.21 -4.35 16.09
C ALA A 89 8.23 -4.44 14.56
N ILE A 90 7.82 -5.59 14.04
CA ILE A 90 7.69 -5.83 12.60
C ILE A 90 6.21 -5.97 12.29
N MET A 91 5.72 -5.18 11.33
CA MET A 91 4.38 -5.29 10.78
C MET A 91 4.48 -5.63 9.30
N GLU A 92 3.98 -6.80 8.94
CA GLU A 92 3.86 -7.23 7.55
C GLU A 92 2.39 -7.25 7.14
N MET A 93 2.09 -6.74 5.96
CA MET A 93 0.74 -6.73 5.42
C MET A 93 0.74 -7.21 3.98
N ASN A 94 -0.02 -8.27 3.73
CA ASN A 94 -0.31 -8.78 2.39
C ASN A 94 -1.68 -8.28 1.96
N ASN A 95 -1.75 -7.52 0.87
CA ASN A 95 -2.98 -6.93 0.39
C ASN A 95 -3.34 -7.42 -1.01
N TYR A 96 -4.54 -7.96 -1.16
CA TYR A 96 -5.15 -8.39 -2.42
C TYR A 96 -6.21 -7.39 -2.81
N THR A 97 -6.16 -6.89 -4.04
CA THR A 97 -7.07 -5.85 -4.52
C THR A 97 -7.69 -6.24 -5.85
N ALA A 98 -8.99 -6.05 -5.98
CA ALA A 98 -9.71 -6.12 -7.25
C ALA A 98 -10.46 -4.79 -7.46
N LYS A 99 -10.27 -4.13 -8.62
CA LYS A 99 -10.90 -2.84 -8.95
C LYS A 99 -11.47 -2.84 -10.36
N VAL A 100 -12.64 -2.25 -10.51
CA VAL A 100 -13.18 -1.86 -11.80
C VAL A 100 -12.89 -0.37 -11.98
N ILE A 101 -12.28 -0.03 -13.10
CA ILE A 101 -11.83 1.31 -13.44
C ILE A 101 -12.52 1.75 -14.72
N SER A 102 -13.24 2.87 -14.67
CA SER A 102 -13.80 3.52 -15.86
C SER A 102 -13.06 4.82 -16.12
N SER A 103 -12.82 5.13 -17.39
CA SER A 103 -12.23 6.41 -17.77
C SER A 103 -12.86 6.98 -19.03
N VAL A 104 -12.81 8.32 -19.11
CA VAL A 104 -13.21 9.10 -20.29
C VAL A 104 -12.01 9.91 -20.76
N ASP A 105 -11.50 9.60 -21.97
CA ASP A 105 -10.32 10.23 -22.53
C ASP A 105 -10.72 11.32 -23.55
N LEU A 106 -10.45 12.58 -23.23
CA LEU A 106 -10.65 13.75 -24.05
C LEU A 106 -9.35 14.22 -24.74
N LYS A 107 -8.42 13.31 -24.96
CA LYS A 107 -7.07 13.52 -25.54
C LYS A 107 -6.10 14.24 -24.59
N LEU A 108 -6.38 15.50 -24.23
CA LEU A 108 -5.53 16.29 -23.31
C LEU A 108 -5.86 16.01 -21.86
N ILE A 109 -7.09 15.64 -21.55
CA ILE A 109 -7.58 15.41 -20.20
C ILE A 109 -8.28 14.06 -20.18
N THR A 110 -7.97 13.24 -19.19
CA THR A 110 -8.70 12.00 -18.90
C THR A 110 -9.28 12.08 -17.51
N PHE A 111 -10.58 11.87 -17.40
CA PHE A 111 -11.25 11.64 -16.12
C PHE A 111 -11.36 10.16 -15.88
N TYR A 112 -11.10 9.72 -14.65
CA TYR A 112 -11.26 8.32 -14.30
C TYR A 112 -11.88 8.17 -12.92
N ALA A 113 -12.60 7.07 -12.74
CA ALA A 113 -13.15 6.67 -11.46
C ALA A 113 -13.03 5.15 -11.31
N SER A 114 -12.95 4.68 -10.09
CA SER A 114 -12.93 3.25 -9.81
C SER A 114 -13.67 2.92 -8.52
N ILE A 115 -14.17 1.69 -8.48
CA ILE A 115 -14.63 1.05 -7.27
C ILE A 115 -13.83 -0.24 -7.09
N GLY A 116 -13.48 -0.57 -5.86
CA GLY A 116 -12.65 -1.72 -5.59
C GLY A 116 -12.92 -2.34 -4.23
N TYR A 117 -12.52 -3.59 -4.15
CA TYR A 117 -12.49 -4.39 -2.93
C TYR A 117 -11.06 -4.79 -2.66
N SER A 118 -10.66 -4.70 -1.40
CA SER A 118 -9.34 -5.12 -0.93
C SER A 118 -9.48 -6.00 0.30
N LYS A 119 -8.66 -7.05 0.36
CA LYS A 119 -8.48 -7.90 1.52
C LYS A 119 -7.02 -7.82 1.97
N GLY A 120 -6.80 -7.35 3.19
CA GLY A 120 -5.49 -7.29 3.83
C GLY A 120 -5.36 -8.35 4.92
N VAL A 121 -4.24 -9.06 4.93
CA VAL A 121 -3.80 -9.93 6.02
C VAL A 121 -2.57 -9.30 6.64
N SER A 122 -2.65 -8.98 7.92
CA SER A 122 -1.62 -8.25 8.65
C SER A 122 -1.07 -9.09 9.79
N ASN A 123 0.25 -9.15 9.90
CA ASN A 123 1.00 -9.79 10.97
C ASN A 123 1.80 -8.74 11.73
N LEU A 124 1.59 -8.62 13.02
CA LEU A 124 2.40 -7.79 13.91
C LEU A 124 3.18 -8.69 14.85
N SER A 125 4.50 -8.58 14.81
CA SER A 125 5.41 -9.29 15.70
C SER A 125 6.24 -8.29 16.49
N VAL A 126 6.28 -8.44 17.80
CA VAL A 126 7.19 -7.72 18.68
C VAL A 126 8.29 -8.69 19.08
N LEU A 127 9.49 -8.42 18.61
CA LEU A 127 10.67 -9.31 18.75
C LEU A 127 11.69 -8.69 19.70
N GLY A 128 12.51 -9.54 20.28
CA GLY A 128 13.62 -9.14 21.12
C GLY A 128 13.51 -9.65 22.56
N TYR A 129 14.48 -9.25 23.34
CA TYR A 129 14.64 -9.64 24.73
C TYR A 129 14.20 -8.49 25.63
N TYR A 130 13.29 -8.75 26.56
CA TYR A 130 12.72 -7.76 27.47
C TYR A 130 12.93 -8.17 28.92
N ASP A 131 13.61 -7.32 29.70
CA ASP A 131 13.78 -7.49 31.13
C ASP A 131 12.71 -6.66 31.85
N LEU A 132 11.65 -7.33 32.30
CA LEU A 132 10.57 -6.68 33.04
C LEU A 132 10.86 -6.83 34.55
N SER A 133 10.96 -5.70 35.27
CA SER A 133 11.13 -5.68 36.72
C SER A 133 9.83 -5.28 37.41
N TYR A 134 9.47 -6.03 38.41
CA TYR A 134 8.32 -5.76 39.27
C TYR A 134 8.74 -5.61 40.75
N ASN A 135 8.41 -4.50 41.33
CA ASN A 135 8.63 -4.26 42.76
C ASN A 135 7.49 -4.89 43.56
N VAL A 136 7.81 -5.79 44.48
CA VAL A 136 6.81 -6.39 45.37
C VAL A 136 6.39 -5.36 46.43
N ALA A 137 5.11 -4.99 46.41
CA ALA A 137 4.58 -3.99 47.34
C ALA A 137 4.77 -4.43 48.82
N GLY A 138 5.41 -3.58 49.61
CA GLY A 138 5.69 -3.85 51.01
C GLY A 138 7.00 -4.58 51.34
N THR A 139 7.80 -4.86 50.32
CA THR A 139 9.15 -5.44 50.45
C THR A 139 10.17 -4.67 49.63
N SER A 140 11.46 -4.91 49.82
CA SER A 140 12.54 -4.37 48.97
C SER A 140 12.91 -5.34 47.84
N GLU A 141 12.12 -6.36 47.60
CA GLU A 141 12.38 -7.36 46.60
C GLU A 141 11.94 -6.90 45.21
N VAL A 142 12.82 -7.10 44.23
CA VAL A 142 12.58 -6.87 42.80
C VAL A 142 12.58 -8.21 42.11
N ILE A 143 11.46 -8.57 41.51
CA ILE A 143 11.38 -9.78 40.67
C ILE A 143 11.64 -9.36 39.23
N VAL A 144 12.57 -10.03 38.54
CA VAL A 144 12.89 -9.81 37.13
C VAL A 144 12.36 -10.97 36.30
N PHE A 145 11.57 -10.63 35.29
CA PHE A 145 11.07 -11.58 34.29
C PHE A 145 11.70 -11.29 32.94
N ASN A 146 12.23 -12.32 32.31
CA ASN A 146 12.77 -12.24 30.98
C ASN A 146 11.72 -12.75 29.99
N VAL A 147 11.31 -11.89 29.07
CA VAL A 147 10.34 -12.24 28.03
C VAL A 147 11.03 -12.14 26.67
N VAL A 148 10.89 -13.19 25.87
CA VAL A 148 11.44 -13.24 24.52
C VAL A 148 10.29 -13.23 23.53
N ASP A 149 10.33 -12.37 22.53
CA ASP A 149 9.36 -12.25 21.47
C ASP A 149 7.90 -12.20 22.00
N PRO A 150 7.56 -11.14 22.80
CA PRO A 150 6.37 -11.14 23.63
C PRO A 150 5.04 -11.13 22.88
N LEU A 151 5.02 -10.79 21.60
CA LEU A 151 3.77 -10.63 20.86
C LEU A 151 3.90 -11.08 19.41
N ALA A 152 2.94 -11.91 18.97
CA ALA A 152 2.66 -12.18 17.57
C ALA A 152 1.14 -12.19 17.38
N VAL A 153 0.61 -11.30 16.55
CA VAL A 153 -0.82 -11.16 16.29
C VAL A 153 -1.05 -11.10 14.79
N GLU A 154 -2.00 -11.88 14.31
CA GLU A 154 -2.49 -11.85 12.94
C GLU A 154 -3.94 -11.37 12.92
N TRP A 155 -4.27 -10.51 11.95
CA TRP A 155 -5.67 -10.12 11.70
C TRP A 155 -5.90 -9.89 10.22
N GLU A 156 -7.14 -10.09 9.81
CA GLU A 156 -7.62 -9.81 8.47
C GLU A 156 -8.51 -8.57 8.47
N LYS A 157 -8.44 -7.82 7.39
CA LYS A 157 -9.33 -6.69 7.16
C LYS A 157 -9.77 -6.63 5.71
N GLU A 158 -11.06 -6.45 5.51
CA GLU A 158 -11.67 -6.21 4.21
C GLU A 158 -12.10 -4.75 4.11
N SER A 159 -11.97 -4.16 2.93
CA SER A 159 -12.31 -2.76 2.70
C SER A 159 -12.84 -2.56 1.29
N LEU A 160 -13.85 -1.72 1.18
CA LEU A 160 -14.32 -1.17 -0.09
C LEU A 160 -13.67 0.20 -0.31
N SER A 161 -13.31 0.49 -1.55
CA SER A 161 -12.73 1.77 -1.92
C SER A 161 -13.40 2.36 -3.15
N GLY A 162 -13.59 3.67 -3.15
CA GLY A 162 -13.94 4.47 -4.32
C GLY A 162 -12.80 5.42 -4.65
N ASN A 163 -12.49 5.60 -5.93
CA ASN A 163 -11.46 6.53 -6.36
C ASN A 163 -11.99 7.36 -7.52
N ALA A 164 -11.65 8.65 -7.54
CA ALA A 164 -11.90 9.53 -8.67
C ALA A 164 -10.69 10.41 -8.92
N GLY A 165 -10.32 10.61 -10.18
CA GLY A 165 -9.14 11.36 -10.54
C GLY A 165 -9.20 11.98 -11.92
N ILE A 166 -8.20 12.80 -12.17
CA ILE A 166 -7.99 13.51 -13.43
C ILE A 166 -6.52 13.34 -13.84
N SER A 167 -6.29 13.21 -15.14
CA SER A 167 -4.95 13.28 -15.69
C SER A 167 -4.87 14.23 -16.89
N PHE A 168 -3.73 14.91 -16.98
CA PHE A 168 -3.35 15.75 -18.12
C PHE A 168 -2.34 15.00 -18.96
N ASN A 169 -2.69 14.76 -20.23
CA ASN A 169 -1.90 13.99 -21.18
C ASN A 169 -1.11 14.94 -22.07
N LEU A 170 0.17 15.06 -21.83
CA LEU A 170 1.13 15.78 -22.68
C LEU A 170 1.92 14.76 -23.53
N PRO A 171 2.53 15.18 -24.66
CA PRO A 171 3.38 14.29 -25.44
C PRO A 171 4.51 13.70 -24.58
N GLY A 172 4.46 12.38 -24.34
CA GLY A 172 5.45 11.66 -23.53
C GLY A 172 5.31 11.77 -22.02
N ILE A 173 4.49 12.69 -21.49
CA ILE A 173 4.34 12.90 -20.05
C ILE A 173 2.85 12.93 -19.69
N LYS A 174 2.47 12.29 -18.61
CA LYS A 174 1.15 12.37 -18.03
C LYS A 174 1.26 12.83 -16.58
N LEU A 175 0.54 13.88 -16.21
CA LEU A 175 0.37 14.32 -14.82
C LEU A 175 -0.99 13.87 -14.33
N PHE A 176 -1.08 13.40 -13.10
CA PHE A 176 -2.35 12.94 -12.55
C PHE A 176 -2.52 13.32 -11.10
N ALA A 177 -3.77 13.46 -10.71
CA ALA A 177 -4.19 13.59 -9.31
C ALA A 177 -5.46 12.80 -9.11
N ASP A 178 -5.53 12.06 -8.01
CA ASP A 178 -6.72 11.29 -7.64
C ASP A 178 -6.97 11.31 -6.14
N TYR A 179 -8.24 11.16 -5.79
CA TYR A 179 -8.71 11.07 -4.42
C TYR A 179 -9.38 9.71 -4.22
N THR A 180 -8.93 9.00 -3.20
CA THR A 180 -9.46 7.70 -2.81
C THR A 180 -10.22 7.83 -1.51
N ILE A 181 -11.45 7.35 -1.51
CA ILE A 181 -12.34 7.22 -0.35
C ILE A 181 -12.29 5.77 0.09
N GLN A 182 -11.85 5.56 1.31
CA GLN A 182 -11.80 4.26 1.99
C GLN A 182 -11.79 4.54 3.51
N ASP A 183 -11.50 3.58 4.34
CA ASP A 183 -11.40 3.80 5.80
C ASP A 183 -10.49 4.98 6.18
N TYR A 184 -9.40 5.17 5.44
CA TYR A 184 -8.52 6.34 5.49
C TYR A 184 -8.43 6.95 4.10
N ASN A 185 -8.94 8.15 3.95
CA ASN A 185 -8.92 8.85 2.67
C ASN A 185 -7.50 9.23 2.28
N SER A 186 -7.21 9.15 0.98
CA SER A 186 -5.89 9.52 0.45
C SER A 186 -5.98 10.38 -0.80
N LEU A 187 -5.05 11.31 -0.94
CA LEU A 187 -4.81 12.10 -2.14
C LEU A 187 -3.50 11.66 -2.76
N THR A 188 -3.54 11.26 -4.01
CA THR A 188 -2.35 10.89 -4.79
C THR A 188 -2.11 11.92 -5.88
N VAL A 189 -0.88 12.39 -6.00
CA VAL A 189 -0.44 13.24 -7.11
C VAL A 189 0.82 12.63 -7.70
N GLY A 190 0.90 12.60 -9.02
CA GLY A 190 2.04 11.97 -9.67
C GLY A 190 2.26 12.39 -11.11
N ALA A 191 3.39 11.95 -11.62
CA ALA A 191 3.74 12.08 -13.02
C ALA A 191 4.17 10.72 -13.58
N SER A 192 3.84 10.44 -14.84
CA SER A 192 4.31 9.26 -15.53
C SER A 192 4.90 9.63 -16.90
N ILE A 193 5.88 8.86 -17.33
CA ILE A 193 6.51 8.97 -18.65
C ILE A 193 6.13 7.70 -19.42
N GLY A 194 5.56 7.88 -20.61
CA GLY A 194 5.19 6.78 -21.49
C GLY A 194 6.02 6.81 -22.77
N ILE A 195 6.62 5.68 -23.09
CA ILE A 195 7.28 5.45 -24.39
C ILE A 195 6.31 4.56 -25.20
N ARG A 196 5.85 5.04 -26.33
CA ARG A 196 5.03 4.30 -27.31
C ARG A 196 5.84 3.92 -28.51
#